data_a58fd09763a515747fc50d56c69c4c10
#
_entry.id   a58fd09763a515747fc50d56c69c4c10
#
_cell.length_a   1.000
_cell.length_b   1.000
_cell.length_c   1.000
_cell.angle_alpha   90.00
_cell.angle_beta   90.00
_cell.angle_gamma   90.00
#
_symmetry.space_group_name_H-M   'P 1'
#
loop_
_entity.id
_entity.type
_entity.pdbx_description
1 polymer ?
#
loop_
_entity_poly.entity_id
_entity_poly.type
_entity_poly.pdbx_seq_one_letter_code
_entity_poly.pdbx_strand_id
1 'polypeptide(L)'
;MTAETAQEAPDVVFGTFLVNSKPASVLFDSGASHSFITNQFVAKHNLHVCPLKQSLLVSSPGKELKASQLCPWVSMNIMGVEFLANLIVLKSSCIDVILGMDWLVGCDGVIQCHKRSVLLTSPQGDKVEFVSDALPKGVATVNQMKGMQLEDIKVVCEYPDVFPEDLPGMPPDRDI
;
A
#
# COMPACT_ATOMS: atom_id res chain seq x y z
N MET A 1 24.45 -1.93 -25.36
CA MET A 1 23.57 -2.87 -24.65
C MET A 1 23.49 -2.40 -23.21
N THR A 2 22.51 -1.60 -22.91
CA THR A 2 22.24 -1.07 -21.56
C THR A 2 21.30 -2.04 -20.86
N ALA A 3 21.84 -2.75 -19.87
CA ALA A 3 21.03 -3.55 -18.97
C ALA A 3 20.21 -2.57 -18.11
N GLU A 4 18.92 -2.43 -18.42
CA GLU A 4 17.97 -1.85 -17.49
C GLU A 4 17.86 -2.77 -16.29
N THR A 5 18.49 -2.34 -15.21
CA THR A 5 18.32 -2.94 -13.90
C THR A 5 16.88 -2.66 -13.49
N ALA A 6 15.98 -3.61 -13.70
CA ALA A 6 14.65 -3.59 -13.09
C ALA A 6 14.88 -3.64 -11.57
N GLN A 7 14.81 -2.50 -10.90
CA GLN A 7 14.75 -2.44 -9.46
C GLN A 7 13.43 -3.08 -9.04
N GLU A 8 13.51 -4.34 -8.60
CA GLU A 8 12.47 -4.96 -7.82
C GLU A 8 12.27 -4.10 -6.57
N ALA A 9 11.05 -3.62 -6.33
CA ALA A 9 10.73 -2.96 -5.07
C ALA A 9 10.78 -4.03 -3.97
N PRO A 10 11.77 -3.97 -3.04
CA PRO A 10 12.11 -5.12 -2.21
C PRO A 10 11.10 -5.41 -1.09
N ASP A 11 10.17 -4.50 -0.78
CA ASP A 11 9.46 -4.47 0.51
C ASP A 11 7.94 -4.59 0.42
N VAL A 12 7.39 -5.07 -0.69
CA VAL A 12 5.94 -5.10 -0.91
C VAL A 12 5.42 -6.54 -0.94
N VAL A 13 4.37 -6.81 -0.18
CA VAL A 13 3.65 -8.09 -0.23
C VAL A 13 2.51 -7.97 -1.22
N PHE A 14 2.62 -8.67 -2.33
CA PHE A 14 1.71 -8.63 -3.47
C PHE A 14 1.35 -10.04 -3.93
N GLY A 15 0.10 -10.26 -4.35
CA GLY A 15 -0.34 -11.54 -4.88
C GLY A 15 -1.63 -11.43 -5.69
N THR A 16 -2.01 -12.55 -6.33
CA THR A 16 -3.28 -12.67 -7.03
C THR A 16 -4.22 -13.57 -6.24
N PHE A 17 -5.38 -13.04 -5.87
CA PHE A 17 -6.39 -13.74 -5.07
C PHE A 17 -7.76 -13.65 -5.69
N LEU A 18 -8.70 -14.47 -5.20
CA LEU A 18 -10.08 -14.39 -5.65
C LEU A 18 -10.84 -13.35 -4.81
N VAL A 19 -11.32 -12.31 -5.48
CA VAL A 19 -12.16 -11.25 -4.92
C VAL A 19 -13.57 -11.40 -5.51
N ASN A 20 -14.56 -11.74 -4.68
CA ASN A 20 -15.88 -12.17 -5.13
C ASN A 20 -15.80 -13.22 -6.26
N SER A 21 -14.95 -14.25 -6.08
CA SER A 21 -14.68 -15.34 -7.05
C SER A 21 -14.06 -14.87 -8.37
N LYS A 22 -13.51 -13.68 -8.43
CA LYS A 22 -12.79 -13.13 -9.61
C LYS A 22 -11.33 -12.91 -9.27
N PRO A 23 -10.40 -13.28 -10.16
CA PRO A 23 -8.98 -13.03 -9.93
C PRO A 23 -8.70 -11.53 -9.90
N ALA A 24 -8.01 -11.08 -8.87
CA ALA A 24 -7.61 -9.70 -8.64
C ALA A 24 -6.18 -9.62 -8.15
N SER A 25 -5.47 -8.59 -8.57
CA SER A 25 -4.18 -8.20 -8.01
C SER A 25 -4.39 -7.49 -6.68
N VAL A 26 -3.77 -7.99 -5.62
CA VAL A 26 -3.94 -7.50 -4.25
C VAL A 26 -2.60 -7.12 -3.65
N LEU A 27 -2.53 -5.92 -3.10
CA LEU A 27 -1.39 -5.39 -2.37
C LEU A 27 -1.71 -5.31 -0.88
N PHE A 28 -0.82 -5.83 -0.04
CA PHE A 28 -0.86 -5.62 1.42
C PHE A 28 0.03 -4.43 1.77
N ASP A 29 -0.59 -3.32 2.19
CA ASP A 29 0.11 -2.04 2.39
C ASP A 29 -0.11 -1.48 3.80
N SER A 30 0.89 -1.65 4.67
CA SER A 30 0.86 -1.08 6.02
C SER A 30 1.00 0.46 6.02
N GLY A 31 1.37 1.08 4.90
CA GLY A 31 1.41 2.53 4.73
C GLY A 31 0.05 3.14 4.39
N ALA A 32 -0.91 2.33 3.94
CA ALA A 32 -2.27 2.76 3.67
C ALA A 32 -3.14 2.67 4.94
N SER A 33 -3.80 3.77 5.33
CA SER A 33 -4.71 3.76 6.49
C SER A 33 -6.02 3.04 6.23
N HIS A 34 -6.44 2.95 4.97
CA HIS A 34 -7.70 2.34 4.54
C HIS A 34 -7.48 1.37 3.39
N SER A 35 -8.46 0.48 3.19
CA SER A 35 -8.45 -0.49 2.10
C SER A 35 -9.25 0.01 0.90
N PHE A 36 -8.73 -0.26 -0.30
CA PHE A 36 -9.23 0.32 -1.54
C PHE A 36 -9.47 -0.74 -2.61
N ILE A 37 -10.38 -0.44 -3.53
CA ILE A 37 -10.64 -1.20 -4.75
C ILE A 37 -10.75 -0.25 -5.94
N THR A 38 -10.25 -0.65 -7.10
CA THR A 38 -10.34 0.20 -8.30
C THR A 38 -11.76 0.26 -8.86
N ASN A 39 -12.15 1.44 -9.33
CA ASN A 39 -13.43 1.61 -10.03
C ASN A 39 -13.53 0.72 -11.29
N GLN A 40 -12.40 0.41 -11.93
CA GLN A 40 -12.36 -0.48 -13.09
C GLN A 40 -12.74 -1.91 -12.73
N PHE A 41 -12.19 -2.46 -11.62
CA PHE A 41 -12.54 -3.79 -11.14
C PHE A 41 -14.02 -3.84 -10.72
N VAL A 42 -14.50 -2.83 -10.01
CA VAL A 42 -15.91 -2.71 -9.59
C VAL A 42 -16.83 -2.73 -10.81
N ALA A 43 -16.56 -1.91 -11.83
CA ALA A 43 -17.39 -1.84 -13.04
C ALA A 43 -17.33 -3.12 -13.87
N LYS A 44 -16.13 -3.70 -14.04
CA LYS A 44 -15.92 -4.95 -14.80
C LYS A 44 -16.68 -6.13 -14.21
N HIS A 45 -16.80 -6.18 -12.90
CA HIS A 45 -17.39 -7.33 -12.19
C HIS A 45 -18.77 -7.01 -11.57
N ASN A 46 -19.34 -5.83 -11.86
CA ASN A 46 -20.66 -5.38 -11.36
C ASN A 46 -20.78 -5.52 -9.82
N LEU A 47 -19.75 -5.09 -9.08
CA LEU A 47 -19.78 -5.16 -7.64
C LEU A 47 -20.76 -4.12 -7.06
N HIS A 48 -21.43 -4.51 -5.98
CA HIS A 48 -22.32 -3.59 -5.27
C HIS A 48 -21.53 -2.47 -4.62
N VAL A 49 -21.98 -1.22 -4.81
CA VAL A 49 -21.40 -0.04 -4.19
C VAL A 49 -22.46 0.75 -3.44
N CYS A 50 -22.06 1.34 -2.32
CA CYS A 50 -22.89 2.28 -1.56
C CYS A 50 -22.16 3.59 -1.35
N PRO A 51 -22.87 4.72 -1.14
CA PRO A 51 -22.23 5.99 -0.84
C PRO A 51 -21.56 5.95 0.53
N LEU A 52 -20.37 6.56 0.63
CA LEU A 52 -19.75 6.85 1.93
C LEU A 52 -20.55 7.94 2.64
N LYS A 53 -20.72 7.83 3.96
CA LYS A 53 -21.37 8.85 4.79
C LYS A 53 -20.66 10.19 4.67
N GLN A 54 -19.35 10.18 4.53
CA GLN A 54 -18.50 11.34 4.32
C GLN A 54 -17.47 11.02 3.24
N SER A 55 -17.29 11.92 2.27
CA SER A 55 -16.24 11.76 1.26
C SER A 55 -14.87 11.76 1.91
N LEU A 56 -14.01 10.85 1.47
CA LEU A 56 -12.62 10.75 1.92
C LEU A 56 -11.70 11.41 0.90
N LEU A 57 -10.77 12.22 1.38
CA LEU A 57 -9.67 12.74 0.57
C LEU A 57 -8.47 11.80 0.74
N VAL A 58 -8.08 11.14 -0.34
CA VAL A 58 -6.94 10.21 -0.35
C VAL A 58 -5.75 10.93 -0.96
N SER A 59 -4.75 11.21 -0.14
CA SER A 59 -3.48 11.78 -0.58
C SER A 59 -2.55 10.66 -1.04
N SER A 60 -2.09 10.77 -2.29
CA SER A 60 -1.05 9.94 -2.87
C SER A 60 0.05 10.86 -3.39
N PRO A 61 1.32 10.46 -3.45
CA PRO A 61 2.37 11.29 -4.00
C PRO A 61 2.00 11.89 -5.38
N GLY A 62 1.88 13.22 -5.44
CA GLY A 62 1.52 13.97 -6.64
C GLY A 62 0.04 14.02 -7.02
N LYS A 63 -0.87 13.40 -6.23
CA LYS A 63 -2.32 13.44 -6.51
C LYS A 63 -3.15 13.39 -5.24
N GLU A 64 -4.19 14.20 -5.19
CA GLU A 64 -5.30 14.05 -4.25
C GLU A 64 -6.50 13.47 -4.98
N LEU A 65 -7.06 12.39 -4.45
CA LEU A 65 -8.21 11.70 -5.01
C LEU A 65 -9.37 11.76 -4.01
N LYS A 66 -10.54 12.21 -4.48
CA LYS A 66 -11.76 12.19 -3.68
C LYS A 66 -12.48 10.87 -3.88
N ALA A 67 -12.67 10.11 -2.79
CA ALA A 67 -13.47 8.90 -2.76
C ALA A 67 -14.81 9.17 -2.09
N SER A 68 -15.90 8.68 -2.68
CA SER A 68 -17.27 8.87 -2.19
C SER A 68 -18.10 7.59 -2.16
N GLN A 69 -17.52 6.46 -2.56
CA GLN A 69 -18.18 5.17 -2.66
C GLN A 69 -17.40 4.07 -1.95
N LEU A 70 -18.12 3.07 -1.45
CA LEU A 70 -17.62 1.90 -0.74
C LEU A 70 -18.22 0.63 -1.34
N CYS A 71 -17.42 -0.40 -1.52
CA CYS A 71 -17.87 -1.78 -1.73
C CYS A 71 -17.89 -2.47 -0.37
N PRO A 72 -19.06 -2.71 0.26
CA PRO A 72 -19.13 -3.39 1.54
C PRO A 72 -19.06 -4.91 1.36
N TRP A 73 -18.51 -5.59 2.37
CA TRP A 73 -18.55 -7.05 2.51
C TRP A 73 -18.01 -7.82 1.31
N VAL A 74 -16.95 -7.30 0.70
CA VAL A 74 -16.28 -7.98 -0.41
C VAL A 74 -15.61 -9.24 0.11
N SER A 75 -15.98 -10.39 -0.46
CA SER A 75 -15.36 -11.67 -0.12
C SER A 75 -14.00 -11.80 -0.83
N MET A 76 -13.00 -12.19 -0.06
CA MET A 76 -11.65 -12.45 -0.55
C MET A 76 -11.21 -13.84 -0.11
N ASN A 77 -10.84 -14.68 -1.06
CA ASN A 77 -10.27 -15.99 -0.77
C ASN A 77 -8.73 -15.90 -0.86
N ILE A 78 -8.08 -16.04 0.30
CA ILE A 78 -6.63 -16.00 0.43
C ILE A 78 -6.18 -17.38 0.90
N MET A 79 -5.44 -18.09 0.05
CA MET A 79 -4.92 -19.43 0.34
C MET A 79 -6.00 -20.43 0.81
N GLY A 80 -7.23 -20.33 0.25
CA GLY A 80 -8.35 -21.20 0.61
C GLY A 80 -9.19 -20.75 1.80
N VAL A 81 -8.78 -19.71 2.50
CA VAL A 81 -9.52 -19.12 3.63
C VAL A 81 -10.26 -17.85 3.17
N GLU A 82 -11.52 -17.72 3.60
CA GLU A 82 -12.37 -16.60 3.24
C GLU A 82 -12.27 -15.47 4.25
N PHE A 83 -12.05 -14.26 3.74
CA PHE A 83 -12.02 -13.02 4.49
C PHE A 83 -13.03 -12.04 3.90
N LEU A 84 -13.55 -11.14 4.72
CA LEU A 84 -14.42 -10.05 4.29
C LEU A 84 -13.69 -8.71 4.40
N ALA A 85 -13.91 -7.83 3.42
CA ALA A 85 -13.35 -6.49 3.42
C ALA A 85 -14.38 -5.43 3.03
N ASN A 86 -14.23 -4.25 3.62
CA ASN A 86 -14.93 -3.05 3.19
C ASN A 86 -13.95 -2.20 2.40
N LEU A 87 -14.16 -2.04 1.10
CA LEU A 87 -13.19 -1.45 0.19
C LEU A 87 -13.69 -0.12 -0.36
N ILE A 88 -12.93 0.94 -0.16
CA ILE A 88 -13.22 2.27 -0.70
C ILE A 88 -12.90 2.30 -2.19
N VAL A 89 -13.82 2.80 -3.01
CA VAL A 89 -13.65 2.84 -4.47
C VAL A 89 -12.75 4.01 -4.86
N LEU A 90 -11.62 3.70 -5.53
CA LEU A 90 -10.67 4.69 -6.05
C LEU A 90 -10.56 4.63 -7.58
N LYS A 91 -10.33 5.79 -8.19
CA LYS A 91 -9.94 5.90 -9.60
C LYS A 91 -8.43 5.65 -9.73
N SER A 92 -8.06 4.38 -9.84
CA SER A 92 -6.68 3.92 -10.05
C SER A 92 -6.67 2.81 -11.11
N SER A 93 -5.52 2.54 -11.70
CA SER A 93 -5.39 1.56 -12.80
C SER A 93 -4.27 0.53 -12.60
N CYS A 94 -3.54 0.58 -11.48
CA CYS A 94 -2.33 -0.23 -11.35
C CYS A 94 -2.53 -1.55 -10.60
N ILE A 95 -3.33 -1.55 -9.53
CA ILE A 95 -3.56 -2.71 -8.66
C ILE A 95 -5.04 -2.72 -8.33
N ASP A 96 -5.70 -3.88 -8.45
CA ASP A 96 -7.16 -3.98 -8.28
C ASP A 96 -7.60 -3.69 -6.86
N VAL A 97 -6.88 -4.22 -5.87
CA VAL A 97 -7.20 -4.09 -4.44
C VAL A 97 -5.95 -3.74 -3.63
N ILE A 98 -6.09 -2.80 -2.70
CA ILE A 98 -5.08 -2.47 -1.69
C ILE A 98 -5.71 -2.74 -0.32
N LEU A 99 -5.06 -3.56 0.48
CA LEU A 99 -5.46 -3.87 1.85
C LEU A 99 -4.61 -3.07 2.82
N GLY A 100 -5.23 -2.08 3.44
CA GLY A 100 -4.59 -1.16 4.38
C GLY A 100 -4.69 -1.61 5.83
N MET A 101 -4.27 -0.71 6.72
CA MET A 101 -4.22 -0.97 8.17
C MET A 101 -5.57 -1.26 8.80
N ASP A 102 -6.66 -0.68 8.28
CA ASP A 102 -8.02 -0.94 8.75
C ASP A 102 -8.40 -2.42 8.64
N TRP A 103 -8.01 -3.06 7.53
CA TRP A 103 -8.26 -4.48 7.31
C TRP A 103 -7.20 -5.37 7.97
N LEU A 104 -5.91 -5.01 7.85
CA LEU A 104 -4.81 -5.77 8.43
C LEU A 104 -4.94 -5.93 9.95
N VAL A 105 -5.31 -4.86 10.66
CA VAL A 105 -5.58 -4.93 12.11
C VAL A 105 -6.75 -5.86 12.41
N GLY A 106 -7.82 -5.83 11.61
CA GLY A 106 -8.98 -6.70 11.77
C GLY A 106 -8.68 -8.20 11.59
N CYS A 107 -7.61 -8.53 10.84
CA CYS A 107 -7.17 -9.90 10.57
C CYS A 107 -5.91 -10.29 11.38
N ASP A 108 -5.51 -9.53 12.39
CA ASP A 108 -4.26 -9.73 13.15
C ASP A 108 -3.05 -9.91 12.21
N GLY A 109 -3.00 -9.07 11.16
CA GLY A 109 -2.06 -9.20 10.06
C GLY A 109 -0.62 -8.84 10.46
N VAL A 110 0.32 -9.74 10.19
CA VAL A 110 1.76 -9.53 10.41
C VAL A 110 2.50 -9.59 9.08
N ILE A 111 3.07 -8.46 8.68
CA ILE A 111 3.91 -8.38 7.47
C ILE A 111 5.35 -8.68 7.85
N GLN A 112 5.93 -9.70 7.25
CA GLN A 112 7.33 -10.10 7.41
C GLN A 112 8.14 -9.63 6.19
N CYS A 113 8.74 -8.45 6.27
CA CYS A 113 9.43 -7.82 5.14
C CYS A 113 10.54 -8.72 4.56
N HIS A 114 11.38 -9.33 5.39
CA HIS A 114 12.51 -10.16 4.93
C HIS A 114 12.07 -11.40 4.14
N LYS A 115 10.86 -11.94 4.41
CA LYS A 115 10.29 -13.07 3.67
C LYS A 115 9.34 -12.64 2.57
N ARG A 116 8.98 -11.36 2.53
CA ARG A 116 7.88 -10.84 1.70
C ARG A 116 6.61 -11.66 1.90
N SER A 117 6.24 -11.92 3.16
CA SER A 117 5.06 -12.69 3.50
C SER A 117 4.13 -11.92 4.42
N VAL A 118 2.87 -12.32 4.43
CA VAL A 118 1.87 -11.84 5.37
C VAL A 118 1.25 -13.04 6.08
N LEU A 119 1.20 -12.96 7.42
CA LEU A 119 0.39 -13.88 8.23
C LEU A 119 -0.93 -13.19 8.54
N LEU A 120 -2.02 -13.92 8.40
CA LEU A 120 -3.38 -13.46 8.65
C LEU A 120 -4.10 -14.45 9.53
N THR A 121 -4.98 -13.95 10.38
CA THR A 121 -5.87 -14.77 11.20
C THR A 121 -7.31 -14.52 10.75
N SER A 122 -8.02 -15.58 10.37
CA SER A 122 -9.43 -15.50 10.01
C SER A 122 -10.30 -15.22 11.23
N PRO A 123 -11.55 -14.75 11.06
CA PRO A 123 -12.51 -14.63 12.18
C PRO A 123 -12.80 -15.94 12.90
N GLN A 124 -12.56 -17.08 12.24
CA GLN A 124 -12.71 -18.43 12.80
C GLN A 124 -11.46 -18.89 13.56
N GLY A 125 -10.35 -18.15 13.48
CA GLY A 125 -9.08 -18.45 14.12
C GLY A 125 -8.10 -19.21 13.25
N ASP A 126 -8.41 -19.45 11.97
CA ASP A 126 -7.48 -20.09 11.03
C ASP A 126 -6.33 -19.14 10.71
N LYS A 127 -5.10 -19.66 10.76
CA LYS A 127 -3.90 -18.90 10.41
C LYS A 127 -3.43 -19.24 9.01
N VAL A 128 -3.21 -18.20 8.22
CA VAL A 128 -2.76 -18.30 6.84
C VAL A 128 -1.46 -17.52 6.68
N GLU A 129 -0.46 -18.13 6.08
CA GLU A 129 0.76 -17.44 5.63
C GLU A 129 0.78 -17.43 4.10
N PHE A 130 0.87 -16.25 3.53
CA PHE A 130 1.07 -16.04 2.11
C PHE A 130 2.45 -15.45 1.86
N VAL A 131 3.20 -16.04 0.94
CA VAL A 131 4.51 -15.52 0.47
C VAL A 131 4.28 -14.83 -0.86
N SER A 132 4.74 -13.59 -0.96
CA SER A 132 4.47 -12.70 -2.09
C SER A 132 5.01 -13.22 -3.41
N ASP A 133 4.21 -13.07 -4.46
CA ASP A 133 4.66 -13.16 -5.84
C ASP A 133 5.58 -11.97 -6.20
N ALA A 134 6.37 -12.12 -7.26
CA ALA A 134 7.12 -10.98 -7.79
C ALA A 134 6.12 -9.94 -8.35
N LEU A 135 6.36 -8.64 -8.07
CA LEU A 135 5.54 -7.58 -8.66
C LEU A 135 5.54 -7.67 -10.19
N PRO A 136 4.39 -7.45 -10.85
CA PRO A 136 4.35 -7.35 -12.30
C PRO A 136 5.29 -6.23 -12.78
N LYS A 137 6.04 -6.49 -13.84
CA LYS A 137 6.91 -5.49 -14.46
C LYS A 137 6.07 -4.27 -14.87
N GLY A 138 6.44 -3.08 -14.41
CA GLY A 138 5.77 -1.83 -14.75
C GLY A 138 4.82 -1.25 -13.69
N VAL A 139 4.63 -1.90 -12.56
CA VAL A 139 3.95 -1.30 -11.41
C VAL A 139 4.96 -0.40 -10.68
N ALA A 140 4.85 0.92 -10.88
CA ALA A 140 5.58 1.87 -10.05
C ALA A 140 5.00 1.80 -8.63
N THR A 141 5.77 1.32 -7.67
CA THR A 141 5.41 1.42 -6.26
C THR A 141 5.43 2.89 -5.85
N VAL A 142 4.31 3.34 -5.29
CA VAL A 142 4.06 4.72 -4.89
C VAL A 142 5.02 5.20 -3.78
N ASN A 143 5.74 4.28 -3.14
CA ASN A 143 6.63 4.56 -2.00
C ASN A 143 8.13 4.54 -2.34
N GLN A 144 8.55 4.60 -3.60
CA GLN A 144 9.92 4.97 -3.87
C GLN A 144 10.10 6.47 -3.59
N MET A 145 10.44 6.81 -2.37
CA MET A 145 11.26 7.98 -2.13
C MET A 145 12.57 7.74 -2.90
N LYS A 146 12.65 8.17 -4.15
CA LYS A 146 13.94 8.48 -4.75
C LYS A 146 14.60 9.41 -3.77
N GLY A 147 15.78 9.01 -3.25
CA GLY A 147 16.58 9.90 -2.46
C GLY A 147 16.69 11.20 -3.25
N MET A 148 15.93 12.21 -2.84
CA MET A 148 16.15 13.57 -3.30
C MET A 148 17.56 13.90 -2.83
N GLN A 149 18.44 14.23 -3.76
CA GLN A 149 19.71 14.86 -3.40
C GLN A 149 19.35 16.10 -2.57
N LEU A 150 20.08 16.32 -1.48
CA LEU A 150 19.86 17.51 -0.62
C LEU A 150 19.78 18.81 -1.45
N GLU A 151 20.46 18.86 -2.57
CA GLU A 151 20.49 19.93 -3.55
C GLU A 151 19.17 20.15 -4.30
N ASP A 152 18.30 19.14 -4.37
CA ASP A 152 16.98 19.22 -5.02
C ASP A 152 15.88 19.75 -4.08
N ILE A 153 16.18 19.91 -2.78
CA ILE A 153 15.24 20.43 -1.80
C ILE A 153 15.37 21.96 -1.77
N LYS A 154 14.37 22.64 -2.28
CA LYS A 154 14.36 24.10 -2.44
C LYS A 154 14.76 24.87 -1.18
N VAL A 155 14.33 24.42 0.01
CA VAL A 155 14.67 25.03 1.30
C VAL A 155 16.15 24.85 1.64
N VAL A 156 16.76 23.71 1.28
CA VAL A 156 18.19 23.45 1.54
C VAL A 156 19.07 24.29 0.62
N CYS A 157 18.68 24.46 -0.66
CA CYS A 157 19.37 25.32 -1.60
C CYS A 157 19.32 26.81 -1.24
N GLU A 158 18.19 27.27 -0.64
CA GLU A 158 18.01 28.67 -0.27
C GLU A 158 18.75 29.02 1.04
N TYR A 159 19.07 28.04 1.89
CA TYR A 159 19.71 28.22 3.20
C TYR A 159 20.85 27.24 3.46
N PRO A 160 21.94 27.28 2.66
CA PRO A 160 23.06 26.34 2.79
C PRO A 160 23.79 26.45 4.14
N ASP A 161 23.74 27.60 4.79
CA ASP A 161 24.39 27.91 6.08
C ASP A 161 23.70 27.16 7.26
N VAL A 162 22.45 26.74 7.10
CA VAL A 162 21.69 26.00 8.12
C VAL A 162 21.90 24.49 7.99
N PHE A 163 22.34 24.04 6.83
CA PHE A 163 22.58 22.62 6.51
C PHE A 163 24.03 22.41 6.01
N PRO A 164 25.02 22.56 6.90
CA PRO A 164 26.41 22.33 6.50
C PRO A 164 26.67 20.85 6.20
N GLU A 165 27.53 20.57 5.23
CA GLU A 165 27.92 19.20 4.84
C GLU A 165 28.59 18.43 6.00
N ASP A 166 29.27 19.11 6.91
CA ASP A 166 29.85 18.54 8.12
C ASP A 166 29.22 19.12 9.38
N LEU A 167 28.73 18.24 10.26
CA LEU A 167 28.24 18.64 11.59
C LEU A 167 29.44 19.09 12.46
N PRO A 168 29.47 20.31 12.97
CA PRO A 168 30.59 20.81 13.80
C PRO A 168 30.54 20.24 15.22
N GLY A 169 30.79 18.92 15.36
CA GLY A 169 30.95 18.26 16.65
C GLY A 169 29.70 17.57 17.20
N MET A 170 29.89 16.72 18.21
CA MET A 170 28.79 16.06 18.92
C MET A 170 27.97 17.08 19.71
N PRO A 171 26.63 16.89 19.81
CA PRO A 171 25.81 17.72 20.70
C PRO A 171 26.31 17.62 22.13
N PRO A 172 26.23 18.74 22.92
CA PRO A 172 26.64 18.70 24.30
C PRO A 172 25.84 17.69 25.11
N ASP A 173 26.54 16.96 26.01
CA ASP A 173 25.90 16.04 26.96
C ASP A 173 24.81 16.79 27.73
N ARG A 174 23.60 16.27 27.74
CA ARG A 174 22.53 16.76 28.60
C ARG A 174 22.61 16.02 29.91
N ASP A 175 22.96 16.71 30.98
CA ASP A 175 22.74 16.21 32.33
C ASP A 175 21.23 16.03 32.56
N ILE A 176 20.83 14.79 32.85
CA ILE A 176 19.45 14.40 33.19
C ILE A 176 19.35 14.33 34.71
#